data_a2b6b431b7c7b9dc6879a2723db23cae
#
_entry.id   a2b6b431b7c7b9dc6879a2723db23cae
#
_cell.length_a   1.000
_cell.length_b   1.000
_cell.length_c   1.000
_cell.angle_alpha   90.00
_cell.angle_beta   90.00
_cell.angle_gamma   90.00
#
_symmetry.space_group_name_H-M   'P 1'
#
loop_
_entity.id
_entity.type
_entity.pdbx_description
1 polymer ?
#
loop_
_entity_poly.entity_id
_entity_poly.type
_entity_poly.pdbx_seq_one_letter_code
_entity_poly.pdbx_strand_id
1 'polypeptide(L)'
;MSAVRLARLGDLEVASSSVAGQQFDKHSHDEFVIGANLLGEERIWLDGRSFSAGVGAITTYNPGEIQGGGAAEGQPWRYVSLYVPAAQLADRLGRADLQFERPVQQAPHLARELACAVAACLSADALLRGRGEEGVTLLLGRIAAGAGVRLSTERSLGHAAVE
;
A
#
# COMPACT_ATOMS: atom_id res chain seq x y z
N MET A 1 8.68 8.73 -20.45
CA MET A 1 7.72 9.75 -19.98
C MET A 1 7.08 9.27 -18.68
N SER A 2 7.09 10.09 -17.66
CA SER A 2 6.46 9.73 -16.38
C SER A 2 4.97 10.07 -16.41
N ALA A 3 4.13 9.14 -15.95
CA ALA A 3 2.69 9.33 -15.84
C ALA A 3 2.20 8.85 -14.47
N VAL A 4 1.44 9.71 -13.79
CA VAL A 4 0.77 9.39 -12.53
C VAL A 4 -0.71 9.70 -12.69
N ARG A 5 -1.56 8.75 -12.32
CA ARG A 5 -3.03 8.91 -12.33
C ARG A 5 -3.56 8.63 -10.94
N LEU A 6 -4.48 9.44 -10.49
CA LEU A 6 -5.08 9.38 -9.15
C LEU A 6 -6.59 9.35 -9.23
N ALA A 7 -7.24 8.66 -8.32
CA ALA A 7 -8.67 8.74 -8.07
C ALA A 7 -8.99 8.59 -6.59
N ARG A 8 -10.06 9.22 -6.14
CA ARG A 8 -10.59 9.07 -4.79
C ARG A 8 -11.83 8.21 -4.77
N LEU A 9 -11.90 7.32 -3.79
CA LEU A 9 -13.02 6.43 -3.51
C LEU A 9 -13.47 6.67 -2.08
N GLY A 10 -14.27 7.74 -1.87
CA GLY A 10 -14.52 8.25 -0.53
C GLY A 10 -13.22 8.81 0.07
N ASP A 11 -12.79 8.31 1.21
CA ASP A 11 -11.54 8.71 1.86
C ASP A 11 -10.31 7.89 1.41
N LEU A 12 -10.53 6.85 0.62
CA LEU A 12 -9.46 6.02 0.05
C LEU A 12 -8.98 6.64 -1.26
N GLU A 13 -7.66 6.68 -1.46
CA GLU A 13 -7.05 7.12 -2.71
C GLU A 13 -6.38 5.95 -3.42
N VAL A 14 -6.54 5.88 -4.74
CA VAL A 14 -5.82 4.95 -5.60
C VAL A 14 -4.93 5.70 -6.56
N ALA A 15 -3.78 5.13 -6.86
CA ALA A 15 -2.80 5.71 -7.77
C ALA A 15 -2.24 4.65 -8.72
N SER A 16 -1.96 5.06 -9.94
CA SER A 16 -1.19 4.28 -10.91
C SER A 16 -0.02 5.12 -11.40
N SER A 17 1.17 4.60 -11.30
CA SER A 17 2.41 5.29 -11.63
C SER A 17 3.23 4.52 -12.65
N SER A 18 3.75 5.23 -13.64
CA SER A 18 4.70 4.73 -14.62
C SER A 18 5.82 5.76 -14.76
N VAL A 19 7.00 5.43 -14.31
CA VAL A 19 8.12 6.35 -14.18
C VAL A 19 9.42 5.71 -14.68
N ALA A 20 10.42 6.52 -15.00
CA ALA A 20 11.74 6.07 -15.39
C ALA A 20 12.75 6.46 -14.31
N GLY A 21 12.85 5.62 -13.29
CA GLY A 21 13.65 5.86 -12.10
C GLY A 21 13.09 6.99 -11.23
N GLN A 22 12.76 6.69 -10.00
CA GLN A 22 12.31 7.67 -9.04
C GLN A 22 12.79 7.25 -7.66
N GLN A 23 13.33 8.20 -6.93
CA GLN A 23 13.71 8.01 -5.54
C GLN A 23 12.83 8.89 -4.66
N PHE A 24 12.36 8.32 -3.59
CA PHE A 24 11.62 9.03 -2.55
C PHE A 24 12.51 9.22 -1.33
N ASP A 25 12.57 10.44 -0.84
CA ASP A 25 13.18 10.74 0.44
C ASP A 25 12.42 10.06 1.59
N LYS A 26 13.05 9.91 2.71
CA LYS A 26 12.42 9.35 3.91
C LYS A 26 11.24 10.20 4.34
N HIS A 27 10.08 9.57 4.44
CA HIS A 27 8.81 10.20 4.83
C HIS A 27 7.89 9.19 5.49
N SER A 28 6.79 9.64 6.04
CA SER A 28 5.73 8.79 6.59
C SER A 28 4.36 9.23 6.08
N HIS A 29 3.40 8.33 6.17
CA HIS A 29 1.99 8.59 5.88
C HIS A 29 1.14 8.34 7.12
N ASP A 30 0.01 9.03 7.21
CA ASP A 30 -0.99 8.78 8.26
C ASP A 30 -1.90 7.59 7.90
N GLU A 31 -1.91 7.21 6.62
CA GLU A 31 -2.67 6.09 6.07
C GLU A 31 -1.81 4.82 6.01
N PHE A 32 -2.48 3.67 5.88
CA PHE A 32 -1.84 2.48 5.32
C PHE A 32 -1.52 2.73 3.85
N VAL A 33 -0.33 2.36 3.43
CA VAL A 33 0.04 2.37 2.01
C VAL A 33 0.20 0.93 1.53
N ILE A 34 -0.56 0.57 0.51
CA ILE A 34 -0.55 -0.77 -0.07
C ILE A 34 -0.20 -0.62 -1.53
N GLY A 35 0.84 -1.31 -1.98
CA GLY A 35 1.33 -1.24 -3.34
C GLY A 35 1.39 -2.59 -4.04
N ALA A 36 1.36 -2.56 -5.37
CA ALA A 36 1.70 -3.70 -6.21
C ALA A 36 2.73 -3.27 -7.24
N ASN A 37 3.85 -3.97 -7.30
CA ASN A 37 4.89 -3.69 -8.29
C ASN A 37 4.64 -4.49 -9.57
N LEU A 38 4.56 -3.79 -10.70
CA LEU A 38 4.16 -4.34 -12.00
C LEU A 38 5.28 -4.40 -13.01
N LEU A 39 6.29 -3.57 -12.85
CA LEU A 39 7.47 -3.51 -13.72
C LEU A 39 8.65 -2.91 -12.95
N GLY A 40 9.81 -3.48 -13.13
CA GLY A 40 11.03 -3.04 -12.47
C GLY A 40 11.16 -3.55 -11.04
N GLU A 41 12.19 -3.12 -10.36
CA GLU A 41 12.49 -3.47 -8.98
C GLU A 41 12.49 -2.21 -8.12
N GLU A 42 11.75 -2.25 -7.03
CA GLU A 42 11.74 -1.23 -6.00
C GLU A 42 12.68 -1.64 -4.87
N ARG A 43 13.57 -0.74 -4.48
CA ARG A 43 14.34 -0.85 -3.24
C ARG A 43 13.67 -0.03 -2.16
N ILE A 44 13.38 -0.65 -1.04
CA ILE A 44 12.62 -0.08 0.06
C ILE A 44 13.50 0.03 1.28
N TRP A 45 13.54 1.21 1.86
CA TRP A 45 14.03 1.43 3.20
C TRP A 45 12.83 1.67 4.12
N LEU A 46 12.72 0.92 5.20
CA LEU A 46 11.58 0.97 6.11
C LEU A 46 12.06 0.82 7.57
N ASP A 47 11.95 1.89 8.35
CA ASP A 47 12.34 1.93 9.76
C ASP A 47 13.69 1.26 10.05
N GLY A 48 14.73 1.59 9.27
CA GLY A 48 16.10 1.07 9.42
C GLY A 48 16.34 -0.29 8.77
N ARG A 49 15.35 -0.88 8.11
CA ARG A 49 15.47 -2.16 7.38
C ARG A 49 15.36 -1.93 5.88
N SER A 50 16.05 -2.74 5.10
CA SER A 50 16.00 -2.69 3.64
C SER A 50 15.33 -3.93 3.07
N PHE A 51 14.48 -3.70 2.07
CA PHE A 51 13.75 -4.73 1.35
C PHE A 51 13.86 -4.49 -0.15
N SER A 52 13.57 -5.51 -0.93
CA SER A 52 13.45 -5.43 -2.38
C SER A 52 12.11 -5.99 -2.83
N ALA A 53 11.45 -5.28 -3.72
CA ALA A 53 10.16 -5.68 -4.28
C ALA A 53 10.26 -5.73 -5.80
N GLY A 54 10.29 -6.94 -6.34
CA GLY A 54 10.28 -7.20 -7.78
C GLY A 54 8.87 -7.24 -8.35
N VAL A 55 8.76 -7.61 -9.63
CA VAL A 55 7.48 -7.76 -10.30
C VAL A 55 6.63 -8.82 -9.60
N GLY A 56 5.37 -8.48 -9.33
CA GLY A 56 4.42 -9.35 -8.63
C GLY A 56 4.49 -9.25 -7.11
N ALA A 57 5.31 -8.37 -6.55
CA ALA A 57 5.31 -8.10 -5.13
C ALA A 57 4.15 -7.18 -4.73
N ILE A 58 3.56 -7.48 -3.58
CA ILE A 58 2.67 -6.59 -2.83
C ILE A 58 3.49 -5.97 -1.69
N THR A 59 3.39 -4.67 -1.52
CA THR A 59 4.02 -3.93 -0.42
C THR A 59 2.97 -3.39 0.54
N THR A 60 3.26 -3.39 1.83
CA THR A 60 2.34 -2.91 2.86
C THR A 60 3.10 -2.12 3.91
N TYR A 61 2.71 -0.87 4.11
CA TYR A 61 3.29 0.03 5.10
C TYR A 61 2.22 0.46 6.09
N ASN A 62 2.58 0.44 7.36
CA ASN A 62 1.69 0.89 8.44
C ASN A 62 1.74 2.42 8.59
N PRO A 63 0.67 3.03 9.13
CA PRO A 63 0.70 4.45 9.47
C PRO A 63 1.89 4.79 10.37
N GLY A 64 2.55 5.90 10.06
CA GLY A 64 3.67 6.41 10.84
C GLY A 64 5.02 5.71 10.61
N GLU A 65 5.08 4.62 9.87
CA GLU A 65 6.37 4.02 9.49
C GLU A 65 7.15 4.96 8.58
N ILE A 66 8.44 5.11 8.83
CA ILE A 66 9.30 5.95 7.99
C ILE A 66 9.79 5.11 6.83
N GLN A 67 9.44 5.51 5.63
CA GLN A 67 9.76 4.80 4.39
C GLN A 67 10.48 5.68 3.40
N GLY A 68 11.26 5.08 2.53
CA GLY A 68 11.95 5.73 1.42
C GLY A 68 12.48 4.70 0.44
N GLY A 69 13.15 5.15 -0.58
CA GLY A 69 13.69 4.30 -1.63
C GLY A 69 13.01 4.55 -2.97
N GLY A 70 12.95 3.54 -3.81
CA GLY A 70 12.40 3.63 -5.16
C GLY A 70 13.18 2.80 -6.17
N ALA A 71 13.06 3.12 -7.45
CA ALA A 71 13.77 2.47 -8.54
C ALA A 71 15.04 3.24 -8.91
N ALA A 72 16.06 2.51 -9.39
CA ALA A 72 17.30 3.10 -9.86
C ALA A 72 17.07 4.06 -11.04
N GLU A 73 17.92 5.07 -11.14
CA GLU A 73 17.87 6.05 -12.24
C GLU A 73 17.85 5.35 -13.61
N GLY A 74 16.97 5.80 -14.49
CA GLY A 74 16.80 5.27 -15.83
C GLY A 74 16.10 3.90 -15.92
N GLN A 75 15.81 3.26 -14.79
CA GLN A 75 15.07 1.99 -14.78
C GLN A 75 13.57 2.22 -14.90
N PRO A 76 12.89 1.58 -15.86
CA PRO A 76 11.44 1.67 -15.94
C PRO A 76 10.81 1.04 -14.70
N TRP A 77 9.89 1.76 -14.09
CA TRP A 77 9.19 1.32 -12.89
C TRP A 77 7.70 1.63 -13.01
N ARG A 78 6.87 0.62 -12.83
CA ARG A 78 5.43 0.76 -12.86
C ARG A 78 4.82 0.06 -11.66
N TYR A 79 3.95 0.78 -10.96
CA TYR A 79 3.28 0.28 -9.77
C TYR A 79 1.91 0.93 -9.58
N VAL A 80 1.09 0.32 -8.76
CA VAL A 80 -0.15 0.89 -8.24
C VAL A 80 -0.07 1.02 -6.73
N SER A 81 -0.79 1.97 -6.18
CA SER A 81 -0.83 2.23 -4.73
C SER A 81 -2.24 2.52 -4.26
N LEU A 82 -2.54 2.08 -3.04
CA LEU A 82 -3.72 2.46 -2.27
C LEU A 82 -3.26 3.21 -1.02
N TYR A 83 -3.91 4.32 -0.73
CA TYR A 83 -3.75 5.05 0.52
C TYR A 83 -5.05 4.89 1.30
N VAL A 84 -5.00 4.09 2.37
CA VAL A 84 -6.18 3.65 3.10
C VAL A 84 -6.16 4.21 4.51
N PRO A 85 -7.05 5.14 4.86
CA PRO A 85 -7.18 5.62 6.23
C PRO A 85 -7.39 4.47 7.22
N ALA A 86 -6.76 4.55 8.39
CA ALA A 86 -6.80 3.48 9.38
C ALA A 86 -8.24 3.10 9.79
N ALA A 87 -9.11 4.10 9.94
CA ALA A 87 -10.52 3.87 10.26
C ALA A 87 -11.25 3.07 9.16
N GLN A 88 -10.98 3.35 7.88
CA GLN A 88 -11.58 2.61 6.77
C GLN A 88 -11.09 1.18 6.69
N LEU A 89 -9.80 0.94 6.92
CA LEU A 89 -9.28 -0.43 6.94
C LEU A 89 -9.86 -1.21 8.11
N ALA A 90 -9.97 -0.60 9.29
CA ALA A 90 -10.59 -1.19 10.46
C ALA A 90 -12.04 -1.60 10.19
N ASP A 91 -12.84 -0.71 9.59
CA ASP A 91 -14.24 -0.98 9.25
C ASP A 91 -14.36 -2.15 8.25
N ARG A 92 -13.52 -2.15 7.21
CA ARG A 92 -13.56 -3.19 6.17
C ARG A 92 -13.13 -4.55 6.67
N LEU A 93 -12.17 -4.62 7.60
CA LEU A 93 -11.65 -5.87 8.17
C LEU A 93 -12.36 -6.26 9.47
N GLY A 94 -13.23 -5.42 10.01
CA GLY A 94 -13.92 -5.64 11.27
C GLY A 94 -12.99 -5.66 12.47
N ARG A 95 -11.86 -4.97 12.40
CA ARG A 95 -10.82 -4.93 13.43
C ARG A 95 -10.25 -3.53 13.57
N ALA A 96 -10.04 -3.09 14.81
CA ALA A 96 -9.28 -1.87 15.11
C ALA A 96 -7.81 -2.20 15.43
N ASP A 97 -6.95 -1.18 15.42
CA ASP A 97 -5.55 -1.26 15.83
C ASP A 97 -4.72 -2.31 15.07
N LEU A 98 -4.93 -2.37 13.76
CA LEU A 98 -4.23 -3.30 12.88
C LEU A 98 -2.83 -2.82 12.55
N GLN A 99 -1.90 -3.77 12.41
CA GLN A 99 -0.59 -3.57 11.80
C GLN A 99 -0.26 -4.74 10.89
N PHE A 100 0.29 -4.44 9.71
CA PHE A 100 0.86 -5.45 8.83
C PHE A 100 2.23 -5.87 9.37
N GLU A 101 2.48 -7.17 9.37
CA GLU A 101 3.75 -7.73 9.85
C GLU A 101 4.80 -7.84 8.76
N ARG A 102 4.36 -8.14 7.52
CA ARG A 102 5.25 -8.36 6.38
C ARG A 102 5.14 -7.21 5.40
N PRO A 103 6.18 -6.38 5.27
CA PRO A 103 6.15 -5.25 4.35
C PRO A 103 6.18 -5.65 2.87
N VAL A 104 6.70 -6.83 2.55
CA VAL A 104 6.77 -7.35 1.17
C VAL A 104 6.28 -8.79 1.13
N GLN A 105 5.37 -9.08 0.22
CA GLN A 105 4.94 -10.45 -0.09
C GLN A 105 4.96 -10.68 -1.60
N GLN A 106 5.50 -11.81 -2.04
CA GLN A 106 5.46 -12.21 -3.44
C GLN A 106 4.12 -12.86 -3.75
N ALA A 107 3.26 -12.14 -4.45
CA ALA A 107 1.89 -12.57 -4.75
C ALA A 107 1.47 -12.08 -6.15
N PRO A 108 1.99 -12.68 -7.25
CA PRO A 108 1.81 -12.15 -8.60
C PRO A 108 0.36 -12.08 -9.06
N HIS A 109 -0.47 -13.04 -8.67
CA HIS A 109 -1.90 -13.03 -9.00
C HIS A 109 -2.61 -11.86 -8.31
N LEU A 110 -2.34 -11.68 -7.03
CA LEU A 110 -2.91 -10.60 -6.22
C LEU A 110 -2.47 -9.22 -6.72
N ALA A 111 -1.19 -9.09 -7.11
CA ALA A 111 -0.66 -7.86 -7.69
C ALA A 111 -1.37 -7.51 -9.01
N ARG A 112 -1.62 -8.48 -9.89
CA ARG A 112 -2.36 -8.26 -11.14
C ARG A 112 -3.83 -7.91 -10.90
N GLU A 113 -4.48 -8.59 -9.97
CA GLU A 113 -5.87 -8.29 -9.61
C GLU A 113 -5.98 -6.87 -9.04
N LEU A 114 -5.04 -6.46 -8.20
CA LEU A 114 -5.01 -5.10 -7.67
C LEU A 114 -4.78 -4.06 -8.79
N ALA A 115 -3.87 -4.34 -9.71
CA ALA A 115 -3.64 -3.47 -10.87
C ALA A 115 -4.90 -3.32 -11.74
N CYS A 116 -5.63 -4.41 -11.98
CA CYS A 116 -6.89 -4.37 -12.72
C CYS A 116 -7.97 -3.57 -11.98
N ALA A 117 -8.10 -3.76 -10.68
CA ALA A 117 -9.06 -3.01 -9.86
C ALA A 117 -8.75 -1.52 -9.85
N VAL A 118 -7.49 -1.14 -9.69
CA VAL A 118 -7.06 0.27 -9.73
C VAL A 118 -7.31 0.87 -11.13
N ALA A 119 -7.00 0.15 -12.20
CA ALA A 119 -7.28 0.61 -13.56
C ALA A 119 -8.78 0.87 -13.79
N ALA A 120 -9.65 0.00 -13.25
CA ALA A 120 -11.09 0.19 -13.29
C ALA A 120 -11.53 1.43 -12.49
N CYS A 121 -10.97 1.65 -11.31
CA CYS A 121 -11.22 2.86 -10.51
C CYS A 121 -10.84 4.15 -11.25
N LEU A 122 -9.84 4.10 -12.10
CA LEU A 122 -9.34 5.24 -12.88
C LEU A 122 -10.10 5.43 -14.21
N SER A 123 -11.06 4.57 -14.52
CA SER A 123 -11.85 4.64 -15.76
C SER A 123 -12.80 5.84 -15.76
N ALA A 124 -13.07 6.38 -16.96
CA ALA A 124 -14.14 7.35 -17.18
C ALA A 124 -15.54 6.73 -17.09
N ASP A 125 -15.65 5.41 -17.27
CA ASP A 125 -16.89 4.65 -17.21
C ASP A 125 -17.30 4.41 -15.74
N ALA A 126 -18.49 4.89 -15.37
CA ALA A 126 -19.00 4.80 -14.00
C ALA A 126 -19.24 3.35 -13.54
N LEU A 127 -19.64 2.46 -14.44
CA LEU A 127 -19.86 1.05 -14.12
C LEU A 127 -18.54 0.35 -13.84
N LEU A 128 -17.51 0.63 -14.63
CA LEU A 128 -16.16 0.10 -14.39
C LEU A 128 -15.58 0.65 -13.08
N ARG A 129 -15.76 1.94 -12.79
CA ARG A 129 -15.35 2.49 -11.49
C ARG A 129 -15.98 1.76 -10.31
N GLY A 130 -17.29 1.54 -10.35
CA GLY A 130 -17.99 0.79 -9.30
C GLY A 130 -17.44 -0.62 -9.11
N ARG A 131 -17.19 -1.33 -10.19
CA ARG A 131 -16.53 -2.66 -10.13
C ARG A 131 -15.12 -2.59 -9.57
N GLY A 132 -14.36 -1.55 -9.91
CA GLY A 132 -13.03 -1.31 -9.36
C GLY A 132 -13.07 -1.10 -7.84
N GLU A 133 -14.01 -0.32 -7.34
CA GLU A 133 -14.21 -0.08 -5.90
C GLU A 133 -14.53 -1.37 -5.15
N GLU A 134 -15.45 -2.17 -5.68
CA GLU A 134 -15.76 -3.49 -5.12
C GLU A 134 -14.54 -4.41 -5.13
N GLY A 135 -13.79 -4.43 -6.23
CA GLY A 135 -12.56 -5.20 -6.37
C GLY A 135 -11.51 -4.81 -5.35
N VAL A 136 -11.25 -3.52 -5.16
CA VAL A 136 -10.32 -3.02 -4.14
C VAL A 136 -10.77 -3.46 -2.74
N THR A 137 -12.05 -3.35 -2.43
CA THR A 137 -12.61 -3.75 -1.13
C THR A 137 -12.36 -5.23 -0.83
N LEU A 138 -12.61 -6.11 -1.80
CA LEU A 138 -12.39 -7.54 -1.66
C LEU A 138 -10.89 -7.88 -1.53
N LEU A 139 -10.05 -7.21 -2.29
CA LEU A 139 -8.61 -7.44 -2.30
C LEU A 139 -7.92 -7.03 -1.00
N LEU A 140 -8.41 -5.99 -0.32
CA LEU A 140 -7.84 -5.57 0.97
C LEU A 140 -7.84 -6.69 2.01
N GLY A 141 -8.89 -7.48 2.10
CA GLY A 141 -8.95 -8.64 2.99
C GLY A 141 -7.92 -9.71 2.63
N ARG A 142 -7.75 -10.01 1.34
CA ARG A 142 -6.77 -10.99 0.86
C ARG A 142 -5.33 -10.53 1.04
N ILE A 143 -5.06 -9.24 0.80
CA ILE A 143 -3.76 -8.63 1.04
C ILE A 143 -3.42 -8.68 2.52
N ALA A 144 -4.34 -8.31 3.39
CA ALA A 144 -4.16 -8.37 4.84
C ALA A 144 -3.84 -9.78 5.32
N ALA A 145 -4.55 -10.80 4.82
CA ALA A 145 -4.28 -12.19 5.15
C ALA A 145 -2.85 -12.62 4.76
N GLY A 146 -2.37 -12.22 3.58
CA GLY A 146 -1.02 -12.54 3.11
C GLY A 146 0.08 -11.76 3.82
N ALA A 147 -0.16 -10.50 4.17
CA ALA A 147 0.80 -9.65 4.88
C ALA A 147 0.97 -10.04 6.36
N GLY A 148 0.05 -10.80 6.91
CA GLY A 148 -0.06 -11.04 8.35
C GLY A 148 -0.56 -9.78 9.07
N VAL A 149 -1.58 -9.95 9.88
CA VAL A 149 -2.16 -8.85 10.66
C VAL A 149 -2.01 -9.17 12.12
N ARG A 150 -1.39 -8.27 12.86
CA ARG A 150 -1.37 -8.29 14.32
C ARG A 150 -2.17 -7.13 14.88
N LEU A 151 -2.72 -7.30 16.07
CA LEU A 151 -3.25 -6.18 16.82
C LEU A 151 -2.08 -5.39 17.39
N SER A 152 -2.18 -4.08 17.32
CA SER A 152 -1.26 -3.18 18.01
C SER A 152 -1.42 -3.45 19.50
N THR A 153 -0.37 -3.94 20.17
CA THR A 153 -0.36 -3.94 21.63
C THR A 153 -0.29 -2.49 22.06
N GLU A 154 -1.28 -2.04 22.82
CA GLU A 154 -1.19 -0.79 23.53
C GLU A 154 0.17 -0.78 24.26
N ARG A 155 1.01 0.21 23.93
CA ARG A 155 2.10 0.56 24.84
C ARG A 155 1.40 1.00 26.11
N SER A 156 1.34 0.11 27.07
CA SER A 156 1.05 0.50 28.44
C SER A 156 2.05 1.59 28.80
N LEU A 157 1.60 2.82 28.74
CA LEU A 157 2.30 3.92 29.39
C LEU A 157 2.20 3.60 30.87
N GLY A 158 3.23 2.93 31.38
CA GLY A 158 3.41 2.75 32.79
C GLY A 158 3.36 4.13 33.44
N HIS A 159 2.28 4.41 34.10
CA HIS A 159 2.22 5.48 35.07
C HIS A 159 3.19 5.08 36.19
N ALA A 160 4.41 5.58 36.09
CA ALA A 160 5.26 5.64 37.26
C ALA A 160 4.58 6.64 38.19
N ALA A 161 3.82 6.11 39.18
CA ALA A 161 3.44 6.88 40.32
C ALA A 161 4.73 7.28 41.04
N VAL A 162 5.01 8.57 41.05
CA VAL A 162 6.01 9.17 41.94
C VAL A 162 5.32 9.37 43.26
N GLU A 163 5.69 8.58 44.25
CA GLU A 163 5.54 8.98 45.66
C GLU A 163 6.63 9.95 46.03
#